data_2a6dbe28339c57438828eed087ffb640
#
_entry.id   2a6dbe28339c57438828eed087ffb640
#
_cell.length_a   1.000
_cell.length_b   1.000
_cell.length_c   1.000
_cell.angle_alpha   90.00
_cell.angle_beta   90.00
_cell.angle_gamma   90.00
#
_symmetry.space_group_name_H-M   'P 1'
#
loop_
_entity.id
_entity.type
_entity.pdbx_description
1 polymer ?
#
loop_
_entity_poly.entity_id
_entity_poly.type
_entity_poly.pdbx_seq_one_letter_code
_entity_poly.pdbx_strand_id
1 'polypeptide(L)'
;MTKRGFTLLEIVIALAIHAVGLVGILLLFPIGFDAARRSVNSTQAALYSREKLEQVKNAGFPSVGITTGAFANPIYRWSQNVTAVSTTGVLRQVDLTVSWQYRTRNYQQVFTTYVATR
;
A
#
# COMPACT_ATOMS: atom_id res chain seq x y z
N MET A 1 -40.95 -50.08 2.33
CA MET A 1 -39.92 -49.06 2.16
C MET A 1 -38.64 -49.56 2.80
N THR A 2 -37.62 -49.83 2.00
CA THR A 2 -36.29 -50.17 2.51
C THR A 2 -35.56 -48.88 2.91
N LYS A 3 -35.39 -48.70 4.20
CA LYS A 3 -34.53 -47.61 4.71
C LYS A 3 -33.08 -47.99 4.43
N ARG A 4 -32.46 -47.34 3.45
CA ARG A 4 -31.01 -47.48 3.21
C ARG A 4 -30.31 -46.56 4.19
N GLY A 5 -29.56 -47.14 5.14
CA GLY A 5 -28.64 -46.37 5.99
C GLY A 5 -27.35 -46.06 5.23
N PHE A 6 -26.67 -45.02 5.61
CA PHE A 6 -25.34 -44.68 5.09
C PHE A 6 -24.32 -45.74 5.50
N THR A 7 -23.42 -46.08 4.59
CA THR A 7 -22.31 -46.98 4.90
C THR A 7 -21.23 -46.21 5.67
N LEU A 8 -20.46 -46.88 6.50
CA LEU A 8 -19.35 -46.30 7.25
C LEU A 8 -18.32 -45.65 6.30
N LEU A 9 -18.10 -46.29 5.16
CA LEU A 9 -17.22 -45.77 4.11
C LEU A 9 -17.71 -44.42 3.56
N GLU A 10 -19.02 -44.28 3.32
CA GLU A 10 -19.63 -43.06 2.79
C GLU A 10 -19.47 -41.87 3.77
N ILE A 11 -19.62 -42.14 5.07
CA ILE A 11 -19.42 -41.16 6.12
C ILE A 11 -17.93 -40.70 6.16
N VAL A 12 -17.01 -41.64 6.08
CA VAL A 12 -15.56 -41.36 6.10
C VAL A 12 -15.17 -40.52 4.87
N ILE A 13 -15.67 -40.86 3.69
CA ILE A 13 -15.41 -40.08 2.48
C ILE A 13 -15.98 -38.66 2.60
N ALA A 14 -17.23 -38.54 3.09
CA ALA A 14 -17.86 -37.24 3.30
C ALA A 14 -17.07 -36.35 4.29
N LEU A 15 -16.60 -36.94 5.39
CA LEU A 15 -15.77 -36.25 6.36
C LEU A 15 -14.41 -35.82 5.76
N ALA A 16 -13.81 -36.70 4.94
CA ALA A 16 -12.53 -36.36 4.29
C ALA A 16 -12.69 -35.18 3.32
N ILE A 17 -13.75 -35.14 2.51
CA ILE A 17 -14.05 -34.03 1.60
C ILE A 17 -14.30 -32.74 2.40
N HIS A 18 -15.07 -32.82 3.49
CA HIS A 18 -15.31 -31.68 4.35
C HIS A 18 -14.01 -31.12 4.98
N ALA A 19 -13.15 -32.01 5.47
CA ALA A 19 -11.88 -31.64 6.08
C ALA A 19 -10.99 -30.91 5.07
N VAL A 20 -10.85 -31.42 3.85
CA VAL A 20 -10.09 -30.78 2.77
C VAL A 20 -10.69 -29.42 2.41
N GLY A 21 -12.00 -29.33 2.30
CA GLY A 21 -12.70 -28.07 2.02
C GLY A 21 -12.47 -27.01 3.11
N LEU A 22 -12.59 -27.40 4.38
CA LEU A 22 -12.33 -26.49 5.51
C LEU A 22 -10.88 -25.99 5.55
N VAL A 23 -9.91 -26.87 5.37
CA VAL A 23 -8.49 -26.50 5.33
C VAL A 23 -8.23 -25.54 4.16
N GLY A 24 -8.82 -25.79 2.99
CA GLY A 24 -8.72 -24.90 1.83
C GLY A 24 -9.22 -23.49 2.13
N ILE A 25 -10.35 -23.36 2.82
CA ILE A 25 -10.89 -22.05 3.23
C ILE A 25 -9.99 -21.37 4.26
N LEU A 26 -9.51 -22.13 5.26
CA LEU A 26 -8.64 -21.58 6.31
C LEU A 26 -7.32 -21.02 5.76
N LEU A 27 -6.79 -21.61 4.69
CA LEU A 27 -5.58 -21.13 4.03
C LEU A 27 -5.76 -19.76 3.33
N LEU A 28 -6.99 -19.34 3.04
CA LEU A 28 -7.28 -18.05 2.44
C LEU A 28 -7.19 -16.89 3.46
N PHE A 29 -7.37 -17.15 4.75
CA PHE A 29 -7.31 -16.11 5.78
C PHE A 29 -5.97 -15.36 5.83
N PRO A 30 -4.80 -16.04 5.88
CA PRO A 30 -3.53 -15.33 5.89
C PRO A 30 -3.32 -14.45 4.67
N ILE A 31 -3.76 -14.90 3.50
CA ILE A 31 -3.67 -14.16 2.23
C ILE A 31 -4.55 -12.90 2.28
N GLY A 32 -5.78 -13.06 2.80
CA GLY A 32 -6.71 -11.94 2.98
C GLY A 32 -6.18 -10.89 3.96
N PHE A 33 -5.61 -11.29 5.07
CA PHE A 33 -5.01 -10.38 6.04
C PHE A 33 -3.79 -9.63 5.47
N ASP A 34 -2.94 -10.31 4.70
CA ASP A 34 -1.81 -9.67 4.04
C ASP A 34 -2.27 -8.63 3.00
N ALA A 35 -3.28 -8.96 2.22
CA ALA A 35 -3.86 -8.03 1.26
C ALA A 35 -4.47 -6.80 1.95
N ALA A 36 -5.22 -7.00 3.03
CA ALA A 36 -5.80 -5.92 3.82
C ALA A 36 -4.73 -5.00 4.41
N ARG A 37 -3.67 -5.54 4.98
CA ARG A 37 -2.56 -4.76 5.53
C ARG A 37 -1.82 -3.96 4.46
N ARG A 38 -1.59 -4.53 3.28
CA ARG A 38 -0.99 -3.79 2.15
C ARG A 38 -1.87 -2.62 1.72
N SER A 39 -3.18 -2.83 1.65
CA SER A 39 -4.14 -1.77 1.33
C SER A 39 -4.11 -0.64 2.36
N VAL A 40 -4.09 -0.96 3.65
CA VAL A 40 -3.99 0.02 4.73
C VAL A 40 -2.69 0.82 4.63
N ASN A 41 -1.55 0.15 4.44
CA ASN A 41 -0.25 0.82 4.32
C ASN A 41 -0.19 1.74 3.10
N SER A 42 -0.74 1.31 1.97
CA SER A 42 -0.82 2.13 0.76
C SER A 42 -1.70 3.36 0.96
N THR A 43 -2.83 3.21 1.65
CA THR A 43 -3.72 4.32 2.00
C THR A 43 -3.04 5.32 2.94
N GLN A 44 -2.31 4.83 3.95
CA GLN A 44 -1.54 5.68 4.85
C GLN A 44 -0.44 6.45 4.11
N ALA A 45 0.28 5.80 3.20
CA ALA A 45 1.26 6.46 2.37
C ALA A 45 0.64 7.59 1.52
N ALA A 46 -0.54 7.35 0.96
CA ALA A 46 -1.27 8.36 0.19
C ALA A 46 -1.72 9.55 1.06
N LEU A 47 -2.17 9.32 2.28
CA LEU A 47 -2.55 10.39 3.22
C LEU A 47 -1.33 11.24 3.61
N TYR A 48 -0.23 10.61 3.96
CA TYR A 48 1.02 11.31 4.28
C TYR A 48 1.58 12.08 3.09
N SER A 49 1.48 11.52 1.87
CA SER A 49 1.92 12.22 0.67
C SER A 49 1.10 13.47 0.40
N ARG A 50 -0.22 13.39 0.58
CA ARG A 50 -1.11 14.53 0.42
C ARG A 50 -0.78 15.65 1.39
N GLU A 51 -0.63 15.33 2.67
CA GLU A 51 -0.24 16.29 3.70
C GLU A 51 1.09 16.97 3.35
N LYS A 52 2.09 16.19 2.96
CA LYS A 52 3.41 16.70 2.60
C LYS A 52 3.36 17.59 1.36
N LEU A 53 2.62 17.20 0.33
CA LEU A 53 2.47 18.00 -0.89
C LEU A 53 1.72 19.32 -0.62
N GLU A 54 0.73 19.31 0.27
CA GLU A 54 0.07 20.54 0.70
C GLU A 54 1.02 21.46 1.47
N GLN A 55 1.87 20.91 2.34
CA GLN A 55 2.92 21.70 3.00
C GLN A 55 3.88 22.34 1.98
N VAL A 56 4.31 21.61 0.96
CA VAL A 56 5.19 22.13 -0.11
C VAL A 56 4.51 23.26 -0.88
N LYS A 57 3.24 23.10 -1.22
CA LYS A 57 2.46 24.14 -1.94
C LYS A 57 2.26 25.40 -1.10
N ASN A 58 2.07 25.25 0.21
CA ASN A 58 1.83 26.35 1.13
C ASN A 58 3.13 27.07 1.55
N ALA A 59 4.26 26.36 1.49
CA ALA A 59 5.58 26.95 1.79
C ALA A 59 6.10 27.91 0.70
N GLY A 60 5.41 27.98 -0.43
CA GLY A 60 5.79 28.80 -1.57
C GLY A 60 6.48 28.03 -2.69
N PHE A 61 7.25 28.75 -3.52
CA PHE A 61 7.90 28.13 -4.68
C PHE A 61 9.12 27.32 -4.24
N PRO A 62 9.11 25.95 -4.40
CA PRO A 62 10.15 25.11 -3.84
C PRO A 62 11.48 25.27 -4.59
N SER A 63 12.61 25.19 -3.89
CA SER A 63 13.95 25.16 -4.51
C SER A 63 14.22 23.82 -5.17
N VAL A 64 14.94 23.86 -6.30
CA VAL A 64 15.38 22.63 -7.00
C VAL A 64 16.34 21.85 -6.10
N GLY A 65 16.17 20.54 -6.04
CA GLY A 65 17.02 19.66 -5.26
C GLY A 65 16.27 18.48 -4.66
N ILE A 66 17.01 17.66 -3.95
CA ILE A 66 16.48 16.47 -3.27
C ILE A 66 16.50 16.74 -1.76
N THR A 67 15.38 16.50 -1.12
CA THR A 67 15.24 16.51 0.34
C THR A 67 14.59 15.22 0.82
N THR A 68 15.02 14.74 1.98
CA THR A 68 14.54 13.49 2.56
C THR A 68 14.15 13.68 4.01
N GLY A 69 13.30 12.82 4.51
CA GLY A 69 12.91 12.83 5.92
C GLY A 69 12.03 11.65 6.28
N ALA A 70 11.50 11.69 7.50
CA ALA A 70 10.54 10.73 8.01
C ALA A 70 9.23 11.44 8.38
N PHE A 71 8.12 10.70 8.31
CA PHE A 71 6.84 11.17 8.83
C PHE A 71 6.74 10.95 10.35
N ALA A 72 5.65 11.38 10.96
CA ALA A 72 5.37 11.16 12.37
C ALA A 72 5.45 9.67 12.76
N ASN A 73 5.01 8.79 11.87
CA ASN A 73 5.30 7.36 11.97
C ASN A 73 6.61 7.04 11.22
N PRO A 74 7.69 6.67 11.93
CA PRO A 74 9.03 6.50 11.35
C PRO A 74 9.16 5.32 10.39
N ILE A 75 8.13 4.45 10.30
CA ILE A 75 8.06 3.38 9.31
C ILE A 75 7.97 3.97 7.90
N TYR A 76 7.33 5.14 7.77
CA TYR A 76 7.18 5.84 6.51
C TYR A 76 8.26 6.91 6.36
N ARG A 77 9.00 6.82 5.27
CA ARG A 77 10.02 7.80 4.88
C ARG A 77 9.61 8.47 3.60
N TRP A 78 10.05 9.71 3.42
CA TRP A 78 9.81 10.45 2.20
C TRP A 78 11.12 10.96 1.59
N SER A 79 11.11 11.01 0.28
CA SER A 79 12.13 11.68 -0.52
C SER A 79 11.42 12.57 -1.53
N GLN A 80 11.74 13.84 -1.51
CA GLN A 80 11.18 14.85 -2.40
C GLN A 80 12.26 15.26 -3.38
N ASN A 81 11.99 15.13 -4.67
CA ASN A 81 12.83 15.63 -5.75
C ASN A 81 12.11 16.75 -6.48
N VAL A 82 12.72 17.93 -6.52
CA VAL A 82 12.18 19.09 -7.20
C VAL A 82 13.01 19.39 -8.43
N THR A 83 12.39 19.39 -9.60
CA THR A 83 13.02 19.67 -10.89
C THR A 83 12.37 20.86 -11.58
N ALA A 84 13.17 21.64 -12.31
CA ALA A 84 12.64 22.69 -13.17
C ALA A 84 12.09 22.06 -14.46
N VAL A 85 10.84 22.36 -14.79
CA VAL A 85 10.17 21.84 -16.01
C VAL A 85 10.29 22.82 -17.17
N SER A 86 10.45 24.10 -16.88
CA SER A 86 10.49 25.17 -17.87
C SER A 86 11.81 25.90 -17.83
N THR A 87 12.33 26.27 -18.99
CA THR A 87 13.52 27.15 -19.14
C THR A 87 13.30 28.54 -18.53
N THR A 88 12.05 28.97 -18.38
CA THR A 88 11.69 30.23 -17.73
C THR A 88 11.67 30.13 -16.20
N GLY A 89 11.83 28.94 -15.64
CA GLY A 89 11.88 28.69 -14.20
C GLY A 89 10.58 28.92 -13.43
N VAL A 90 9.48 29.18 -14.12
CA VAL A 90 8.16 29.46 -13.51
C VAL A 90 7.38 28.22 -13.08
N LEU A 91 7.78 27.05 -13.54
CA LEU A 91 7.10 25.78 -13.23
C LEU A 91 8.11 24.76 -12.72
N ARG A 92 7.78 24.15 -11.60
CA ARG A 92 8.56 23.05 -11.02
C ARG A 92 7.72 21.81 -10.85
N GLN A 93 8.33 20.67 -11.16
CA GLN A 93 7.79 19.36 -10.85
C GLN A 93 8.32 18.92 -9.49
N VAL A 94 7.43 18.45 -8.65
CA VAL A 94 7.76 17.89 -7.34
C VAL A 94 7.36 16.43 -7.35
N ASP A 95 8.35 15.55 -7.30
CA ASP A 95 8.16 14.11 -7.16
C ASP A 95 8.41 13.71 -5.71
N LEU A 96 7.37 13.31 -5.03
CA LEU A 96 7.41 12.82 -3.66
C LEU A 96 7.34 11.30 -3.67
N THR A 97 8.41 10.66 -3.26
CA THR A 97 8.45 9.22 -3.05
C THR A 97 8.21 8.93 -1.57
N VAL A 98 7.17 8.16 -1.27
CA VAL A 98 6.91 7.64 0.07
C VAL A 98 7.31 6.18 0.09
N SER A 99 8.19 5.80 1.00
CA SER A 99 8.70 4.44 1.15
C SER A 99 8.42 3.90 2.54
N TRP A 100 8.11 2.61 2.62
CA TRP A 100 7.92 1.89 3.87
C TRP A 100 8.35 0.44 3.74
N GLN A 101 8.65 -0.16 4.87
CA GLN A 101 8.99 -1.58 4.93
C GLN A 101 7.82 -2.35 5.57
N TYR A 102 7.44 -3.44 4.92
CA TYR A 102 6.50 -4.39 5.48
C TYR A 102 7.09 -5.80 5.41
N ARG A 103 7.29 -6.42 6.56
CA ARG A 103 8.08 -7.65 6.72
C ARG A 103 9.50 -7.45 6.16
N THR A 104 9.91 -8.25 5.18
CA THR A 104 11.23 -8.19 4.54
C THR A 104 11.23 -7.44 3.20
N ARG A 105 10.10 -6.85 2.80
CA ARG A 105 9.95 -6.16 1.51
C ARG A 105 9.82 -4.67 1.69
N ASN A 106 10.52 -3.94 0.84
CA ASN A 106 10.38 -2.50 0.72
C ASN A 106 9.31 -2.16 -0.32
N TYR A 107 8.46 -1.23 0.03
CA TYR A 107 7.42 -0.67 -0.83
C TYR A 107 7.66 0.81 -1.00
N GLN A 108 7.29 1.33 -2.15
CA GLN A 108 7.35 2.76 -2.44
C GLN A 108 6.21 3.17 -3.36
N GLN A 109 5.76 4.41 -3.18
CA GLN A 109 4.82 5.07 -4.08
C GLN A 109 5.35 6.45 -4.42
N VAL A 110 5.20 6.85 -5.67
CA VAL A 110 5.62 8.17 -6.16
C VAL A 110 4.37 8.99 -6.46
N PHE A 111 4.37 10.22 -5.97
CA PHE A 111 3.31 11.20 -6.17
C PHE A 111 3.94 12.43 -6.82
N THR A 112 3.43 12.80 -7.97
CA THR A 112 3.94 13.95 -8.73
C THR A 112 2.94 15.09 -8.68
N THR A 113 3.44 16.30 -8.42
CA THR A 113 2.65 17.54 -8.53
C THR A 113 3.49 18.63 -9.20
N TYR A 114 2.79 19.66 -9.66
CA TYR A 114 3.44 20.83 -10.28
C TYR A 114 3.12 22.07 -9.47
N VAL A 115 4.16 22.90 -9.27
CA VAL A 115 4.05 24.18 -8.57
C VAL A 115 4.54 25.28 -9.49
N ALA A 116 3.69 26.29 -9.71
CA ALA A 116 4.02 27.46 -10.49
C ALA A 116 4.30 28.65 -9.57
N THR A 117 5.15 29.59 -10.02
CA THR A 117 5.26 30.88 -9.34
C THR A 117 3.95 31.64 -9.53
N ARG A 118 3.51 32.28 -8.47
CA ARG A 118 2.40 33.27 -8.54
C ARG A 118 2.94 34.62 -8.88
#